data_b8516163ff3e7dd8c627c0ad71b3e689
#
_entry.id   b8516163ff3e7dd8c627c0ad71b3e689
#
_cell.length_a   1.000
_cell.length_b   1.000
_cell.length_c   1.000
_cell.angle_alpha   90.00
_cell.angle_beta   90.00
_cell.angle_gamma   90.00
#
_symmetry.space_group_name_H-M   'P 1'
#
loop_
_entity.id
_entity.type
_entity.pdbx_description
1 polymer ?
#
loop_
_entity_poly.entity_id
_entity_poly.type
_entity_poly.pdbx_seq_one_letter_code
_entity_poly.pdbx_strand_id
1 'polypeptide(L)'
;MKNILLFLTPTLIWGSTWFVIKFQVGNVDAMYSVAYRFGIAGVLMLAVSRLWKLKMNFTLKEHGYILLQGLFLFGFNYWLIYISELYLTSGLVGLLFSLLVFLNILNGRIFLKTAFEYRVVLGALFG
;
A
#
# COMPACT_ATOMS: atom_id res chain seq x y z
N MET A 1 14.24 -16.78 13.29
CA MET A 1 13.08 -16.19 13.99
C MET A 1 12.80 -14.74 13.57
N LYS A 2 13.80 -13.81 13.59
CA LYS A 2 13.59 -12.39 13.23
C LYS A 2 13.00 -12.19 11.82
N ASN A 3 13.46 -12.94 10.82
CA ASN A 3 12.96 -12.82 9.44
C ASN A 3 11.51 -13.32 9.28
N ILE A 4 11.12 -14.34 10.05
CA ILE A 4 9.75 -14.85 10.05
C ILE A 4 8.79 -13.81 10.64
N LEU A 5 9.16 -13.16 11.75
CA LEU A 5 8.37 -12.07 12.33
C LEU A 5 8.25 -10.88 11.40
N LEU A 6 9.35 -10.49 10.73
CA LEU A 6 9.35 -9.41 9.75
C LEU A 6 8.47 -9.72 8.52
N PHE A 7 8.27 -10.98 8.20
CA PHE A 7 7.37 -11.41 7.13
C PHE A 7 5.91 -11.48 7.61
N LEU A 8 5.67 -12.17 8.74
CA LEU A 8 4.32 -12.41 9.24
C LEU A 8 3.61 -11.12 9.68
N THR A 9 4.32 -10.19 10.32
CA THR A 9 3.70 -8.95 10.82
C THR A 9 3.06 -8.12 9.70
N PRO A 10 3.76 -7.74 8.62
CA PRO A 10 3.13 -7.03 7.51
C PRO A 10 2.04 -7.84 6.82
N THR A 11 2.21 -9.16 6.69
CA THR A 11 1.23 -10.04 6.06
C THR A 11 -0.11 -10.03 6.82
N LEU A 12 -0.07 -10.15 8.15
CA LEU A 12 -1.26 -10.11 8.99
C LEU A 12 -1.90 -8.72 9.01
N ILE A 13 -1.09 -7.66 9.13
CA ILE A 13 -1.58 -6.28 9.11
C ILE A 13 -2.25 -5.99 7.77
N TRP A 14 -1.61 -6.32 6.67
CA TRP A 14 -2.14 -6.03 5.34
C TRP A 14 -3.33 -6.91 5.00
N GLY A 15 -3.27 -8.20 5.32
CA GLY A 15 -4.40 -9.12 5.13
C GLY A 15 -5.66 -8.70 5.90
N SER A 16 -5.52 -8.23 7.15
CA SER A 16 -6.64 -7.71 7.94
C SER A 16 -7.19 -6.37 7.42
N THR A 17 -6.41 -5.62 6.66
CA THR A 17 -6.80 -4.31 6.14
C THR A 17 -8.08 -4.37 5.29
N TRP A 18 -8.19 -5.36 4.41
CA TRP A 18 -9.35 -5.55 3.54
C TRP A 18 -10.65 -5.74 4.34
N PHE A 19 -10.57 -6.54 5.39
CA PHE A 19 -11.69 -6.76 6.29
C PHE A 19 -12.08 -5.48 7.05
N VAL A 20 -11.09 -4.73 7.56
CA VAL A 20 -11.33 -3.47 8.30
C VAL A 20 -11.95 -2.40 7.40
N ILE A 21 -11.53 -2.30 6.13
CA ILE A 21 -12.11 -1.35 5.16
C ILE A 21 -13.61 -1.59 5.02
N LYS A 22 -14.06 -2.85 4.99
CA LYS A 22 -15.48 -3.20 4.84
C LYS A 22 -16.38 -2.58 5.91
N PHE A 23 -15.91 -2.40 7.14
CA PHE A 23 -16.67 -1.74 8.20
C PHE A 23 -16.78 -0.22 8.03
N GLN A 24 -15.91 0.38 7.26
CA GLN A 24 -15.90 1.82 6.99
C GLN A 24 -16.73 2.19 5.76
N VAL A 25 -16.78 1.27 4.80
CA VAL A 25 -17.49 1.45 3.54
C VAL A 25 -19.01 1.50 3.77
N GLY A 26 -19.66 2.49 3.18
CA GLY A 26 -21.11 2.70 3.27
C GLY A 26 -21.57 3.59 4.43
N ASN A 27 -20.77 3.78 5.47
CA ASN A 27 -21.10 4.67 6.59
C ASN A 27 -20.54 6.08 6.40
N VAL A 28 -19.36 6.17 5.79
CA VAL A 28 -18.65 7.42 5.51
C VAL A 28 -18.21 7.37 4.05
N ASP A 29 -18.25 8.52 3.38
CA ASP A 29 -17.74 8.62 2.01
C ASP A 29 -16.28 8.13 1.92
N ALA A 30 -15.97 7.41 0.83
CA ALA A 30 -14.66 6.81 0.60
C ALA A 30 -13.51 7.82 0.69
N MET A 31 -13.72 9.03 0.18
CA MET A 31 -12.71 10.08 0.16
C MET A 31 -12.35 10.55 1.57
N TYR A 32 -13.36 10.76 2.43
CA TYR A 32 -13.13 11.15 3.83
C TYR A 32 -12.47 10.03 4.62
N SER A 33 -12.90 8.78 4.43
CA SER A 33 -12.31 7.61 5.09
C SER A 33 -10.82 7.47 4.78
N VAL A 34 -10.43 7.63 3.52
CA VAL A 34 -9.03 7.63 3.06
C VAL A 34 -8.26 8.81 3.66
N ALA A 35 -8.82 10.02 3.61
CA ALA A 35 -8.19 11.23 4.15
C ALA A 35 -7.90 11.12 5.65
N TYR A 36 -8.88 10.68 6.46
CA TYR A 36 -8.69 10.47 7.90
C TYR A 36 -7.66 9.40 8.20
N ARG A 37 -7.75 8.25 7.54
CA ARG A 37 -6.82 7.14 7.75
C ARG A 37 -5.36 7.55 7.50
N PHE A 38 -5.08 8.11 6.33
CA PHE A 38 -3.71 8.47 5.97
C PHE A 38 -3.26 9.79 6.60
N GLY A 39 -4.18 10.71 6.91
CA GLY A 39 -3.90 11.90 7.68
C GLY A 39 -3.40 11.57 9.09
N ILE A 40 -4.13 10.71 9.82
CA ILE A 40 -3.72 10.25 11.15
C ILE A 40 -2.39 9.48 11.08
N ALA A 41 -2.26 8.54 10.12
CA ALA A 41 -1.03 7.78 9.93
C ALA A 41 0.17 8.72 9.63
N GLY A 42 -0.02 9.72 8.79
CA GLY A 42 1.00 10.72 8.46
C GLY A 42 1.45 11.52 9.68
N VAL A 43 0.51 12.01 10.48
CA VAL A 43 0.83 12.73 11.74
C VAL A 43 1.60 11.84 12.70
N LEU A 44 1.16 10.58 12.89
CA LEU A 44 1.85 9.62 13.76
C LEU A 44 3.26 9.32 13.25
N MET A 45 3.44 9.09 11.95
CA MET A 45 4.76 8.83 11.36
C MET A 45 5.70 10.03 11.48
N LEU A 46 5.20 11.26 11.32
CA LEU A 46 5.98 12.47 11.55
C LEU A 46 6.39 12.60 13.02
N ALA A 47 5.50 12.32 13.96
CA ALA A 47 5.81 12.32 15.39
C ALA A 47 6.90 11.28 15.72
N VAL A 48 6.76 10.05 15.25
CA VAL A 48 7.76 8.97 15.42
C VAL A 48 9.10 9.37 14.81
N SER A 49 9.11 9.92 13.60
CA SER A 49 10.33 10.37 12.92
C SER A 49 11.07 11.45 13.72
N ARG A 50 10.31 12.38 14.34
CA ARG A 50 10.90 13.42 15.22
C ARG A 50 11.44 12.83 16.51
N LEU A 51 10.70 11.94 17.17
CA LEU A 51 11.15 11.27 18.40
C LEU A 51 12.44 10.48 18.18
N TRP A 52 12.55 9.79 17.04
CA TRP A 52 13.74 9.03 16.69
C TRP A 52 14.84 9.85 16.03
N LYS A 53 14.66 11.17 15.95
CA LYS A 53 15.62 12.13 15.37
C LYS A 53 16.08 11.74 13.96
N LEU A 54 15.16 11.20 13.15
CA LEU A 54 15.45 10.84 11.77
C LEU A 54 15.73 12.11 10.95
N LYS A 55 16.69 12.05 10.04
CA LYS A 55 16.95 13.15 9.11
C LYS A 55 15.79 13.31 8.12
N MET A 56 15.12 14.46 8.17
CA MET A 56 13.96 14.80 7.33
C MET A 56 14.29 15.95 6.35
N ASN A 57 15.57 16.16 6.06
CA ASN A 57 16.00 17.22 5.16
C ASN A 57 15.94 16.73 3.72
N PHE A 58 14.86 17.06 3.05
CA PHE A 58 14.65 16.75 1.64
C PHE A 58 14.70 18.02 0.80
N THR A 59 15.22 17.94 -0.39
CA THR A 59 15.18 19.01 -1.39
C THR A 59 13.76 19.24 -1.89
N LEU A 60 13.50 20.40 -2.47
CA LEU A 60 12.18 20.71 -3.05
C LEU A 60 11.76 19.70 -4.12
N LYS A 61 12.71 19.18 -4.90
CA LYS A 61 12.48 18.15 -5.92
C LYS A 61 12.06 16.82 -5.28
N GLU A 62 12.71 16.43 -4.19
CA GLU A 62 12.34 15.21 -3.44
C GLU A 62 10.96 15.34 -2.80
N HIS A 63 10.61 16.53 -2.25
CA HIS A 63 9.26 16.79 -1.78
C HIS A 63 8.21 16.63 -2.90
N GLY A 64 8.52 17.06 -4.11
CA GLY A 64 7.66 16.85 -5.28
C GLY A 64 7.42 15.35 -5.56
N TYR A 65 8.45 14.53 -5.53
CA TYR A 65 8.30 13.07 -5.70
C TYR A 65 7.54 12.41 -4.55
N ILE A 66 7.81 12.82 -3.31
CA ILE A 66 7.08 12.32 -2.12
C ILE A 66 5.59 12.68 -2.23
N LEU A 67 5.27 13.91 -2.65
CA LEU A 67 3.89 14.36 -2.87
C LEU A 67 3.19 13.53 -3.94
N LEU A 68 3.82 13.33 -5.10
CA LEU A 68 3.26 12.52 -6.19
C LEU A 68 3.04 11.07 -5.75
N GLN A 69 4.02 10.47 -5.08
CA GLN A 69 3.89 9.12 -4.55
C GLN A 69 2.75 9.03 -3.51
N GLY A 70 2.66 10.00 -2.62
CA GLY A 70 1.59 10.08 -1.62
C GLY A 70 0.22 10.18 -2.27
N LEU A 71 0.07 11.07 -3.25
CA LEU A 71 -1.19 11.30 -3.96
C LEU A 71 -1.66 10.05 -4.72
N PHE A 72 -0.77 9.43 -5.49
CA PHE A 72 -1.15 8.27 -6.30
C PHE A 72 -1.26 6.99 -5.49
N LEU A 73 -0.31 6.69 -4.60
CA LEU A 73 -0.25 5.44 -3.86
C LEU A 73 -1.23 5.41 -2.69
N PHE A 74 -1.32 6.49 -1.91
CA PHE A 74 -2.16 6.54 -0.70
C PHE A 74 -3.47 7.31 -0.90
N GLY A 75 -3.53 8.27 -1.81
CA GLY A 75 -4.75 8.99 -2.15
C GLY A 75 -5.59 8.23 -3.17
N PHE A 76 -5.25 8.36 -4.42
CA PHE A 76 -6.06 7.89 -5.54
C PHE A 76 -6.24 6.36 -5.57
N ASN A 77 -5.17 5.60 -5.33
CA ASN A 77 -5.24 4.14 -5.30
C ASN A 77 -6.19 3.64 -4.21
N TYR A 78 -6.05 4.13 -2.96
CA TYR A 78 -6.95 3.70 -1.89
C TYR A 78 -8.38 4.20 -2.06
N TRP A 79 -8.59 5.38 -2.63
CA TRP A 79 -9.92 5.84 -2.99
C TRP A 79 -10.63 4.87 -3.96
N LEU A 80 -9.93 4.39 -5.00
CA LEU A 80 -10.46 3.35 -5.89
C LEU A 80 -10.73 2.03 -5.18
N ILE A 81 -9.86 1.62 -4.25
CA ILE A 81 -10.07 0.42 -3.44
C ILE A 81 -11.36 0.55 -2.61
N TYR A 82 -11.58 1.67 -1.92
CA TYR A 82 -12.79 1.88 -1.13
C TYR A 82 -14.04 1.88 -1.99
N ILE A 83 -13.99 2.48 -3.18
CA ILE A 83 -15.11 2.40 -4.15
C ILE A 83 -15.34 0.95 -4.59
N SER A 84 -14.29 0.20 -4.87
CA SER A 84 -14.41 -1.21 -5.26
C SER A 84 -15.08 -2.06 -4.18
N GLU A 85 -14.78 -1.80 -2.91
CA GLU A 85 -15.37 -2.49 -1.75
C GLU A 85 -16.88 -2.20 -1.56
N LEU A 86 -17.43 -1.14 -2.19
CA LEU A 86 -18.88 -0.91 -2.22
C LEU A 86 -19.61 -2.00 -3.05
N TYR A 87 -18.98 -2.47 -4.11
CA TYR A 87 -19.59 -3.34 -5.12
C TYR A 87 -19.09 -4.79 -5.05
N LEU A 88 -17.88 -5.01 -4.53
CA LEU A 88 -17.21 -6.30 -4.50
C LEU A 88 -17.00 -6.77 -3.06
N THR A 89 -16.80 -8.06 -2.89
CA THR A 89 -16.38 -8.60 -1.59
C THR A 89 -14.91 -8.30 -1.34
N SER A 90 -14.52 -8.06 -0.09
CA SER A 90 -13.13 -7.77 0.30
C SER A 90 -12.14 -8.85 -0.17
N GLY A 91 -12.58 -10.12 -0.15
CA GLY A 91 -11.77 -11.23 -0.67
C GLY A 91 -11.49 -11.11 -2.17
N LEU A 92 -12.48 -10.68 -2.96
CA LEU A 92 -12.31 -10.49 -4.40
C LEU A 92 -11.42 -9.28 -4.70
N VAL A 93 -11.59 -8.18 -3.97
CA VAL A 93 -10.73 -6.99 -4.11
C VAL A 93 -9.28 -7.34 -3.76
N GLY A 94 -9.06 -8.07 -2.66
CA GLY A 94 -7.72 -8.54 -2.27
C GLY A 94 -7.11 -9.48 -3.30
N LEU A 95 -7.90 -10.39 -3.89
CA LEU A 95 -7.45 -11.28 -4.97
C LEU A 95 -7.04 -10.50 -6.21
N LEU A 96 -7.86 -9.54 -6.65
CA LEU A 96 -7.53 -8.67 -7.79
C LEU A 96 -6.27 -7.85 -7.50
N PHE A 97 -6.10 -7.38 -6.27
CA PHE A 97 -4.92 -6.63 -5.86
C PHE A 97 -3.64 -7.49 -5.88
N SER A 98 -3.75 -8.81 -5.70
CA SER A 98 -2.59 -9.72 -5.80
C SER A 98 -1.99 -9.75 -7.22
N LEU A 99 -2.75 -9.41 -8.26
CA LEU A 99 -2.25 -9.26 -9.63
C LEU A 99 -1.19 -8.16 -9.74
N LEU A 100 -1.13 -7.23 -8.78
CA LEU A 100 -0.12 -6.19 -8.72
C LEU A 100 1.30 -6.76 -8.70
N VAL A 101 1.50 -7.95 -8.12
CA VAL A 101 2.81 -8.62 -8.10
C VAL A 101 3.28 -8.91 -9.53
N PHE A 102 2.39 -9.45 -10.38
CA PHE A 102 2.71 -9.73 -11.79
C PHE A 102 2.95 -8.45 -12.59
N LEU A 103 2.11 -7.43 -12.36
CA LEU A 103 2.29 -6.11 -12.99
C LEU A 103 3.62 -5.46 -12.59
N ASN A 104 4.04 -5.60 -11.34
CA ASN A 104 5.32 -5.09 -10.86
C ASN A 104 6.51 -5.83 -11.52
N ILE A 105 6.43 -7.15 -11.67
CA ILE A 105 7.46 -7.94 -12.39
C ILE A 105 7.55 -7.47 -13.84
N LEU A 106 6.40 -7.31 -14.51
CA LEU A 106 6.33 -6.88 -15.90
C LEU A 106 6.87 -5.45 -16.08
N ASN A 107 6.40 -4.51 -15.25
CA ASN A 107 6.85 -3.12 -15.28
C ASN A 107 8.35 -2.99 -14.94
N GLY A 108 8.83 -3.74 -13.96
CA GLY A 108 10.24 -3.81 -13.62
C GLY A 108 11.08 -4.27 -14.80
N ARG A 109 10.60 -5.25 -15.56
CA ARG A 109 11.27 -5.72 -16.78
C ARG A 109 11.27 -4.69 -17.91
N ILE A 110 10.12 -4.06 -18.16
CA ILE A 110 9.93 -3.12 -19.28
C ILE A 110 10.67 -1.80 -19.01
N PHE A 111 10.47 -1.20 -17.85
CA PHE A 111 10.94 0.16 -17.55
C PHE A 111 12.30 0.19 -16.86
N LEU A 112 12.58 -0.78 -15.97
CA LEU A 112 13.81 -0.79 -15.17
C LEU A 112 14.83 -1.80 -15.65
N LYS A 113 14.50 -2.62 -16.68
CA LYS A 113 15.36 -3.67 -17.24
C LYS A 113 15.89 -4.64 -16.17
N THR A 114 15.10 -4.87 -15.10
CA THR A 114 15.46 -5.81 -14.05
C THR A 114 15.54 -7.24 -14.58
N ALA A 115 16.42 -8.05 -14.00
CA ALA A 115 16.53 -9.46 -14.37
C ALA A 115 15.24 -10.20 -13.99
N PHE A 116 14.84 -11.14 -14.84
CA PHE A 116 13.69 -12.00 -14.60
C PHE A 116 14.10 -13.13 -13.63
N GLU A 117 13.66 -13.03 -12.38
CA GLU A 117 13.92 -14.06 -11.39
C GLU A 117 12.78 -15.08 -11.41
N TYR A 118 13.02 -16.25 -11.96
CA TYR A 118 12.09 -17.37 -12.03
C TYR A 118 11.49 -17.73 -10.65
N ARG A 119 12.28 -17.64 -9.56
CA ARG A 119 11.81 -17.90 -8.19
C ARG A 119 10.73 -16.92 -7.74
N VAL A 120 10.83 -15.66 -8.15
CA VAL A 120 9.83 -14.62 -7.83
C VAL A 120 8.53 -14.89 -8.57
N VAL A 121 8.62 -15.32 -9.83
CA VAL A 121 7.43 -15.68 -10.63
C VAL A 121 6.73 -16.90 -10.06
N LEU A 122 7.48 -17.94 -9.70
CA LEU A 122 6.89 -19.11 -9.02
C LEU A 122 6.24 -18.71 -7.70
N GLY A 123 6.90 -17.90 -6.87
CA GLY A 123 6.32 -17.39 -5.64
C GLY A 123 5.00 -16.63 -5.88
N ALA A 124 4.94 -15.81 -6.93
CA ALA A 124 3.73 -15.08 -7.30
C ALA A 124 2.58 -15.97 -7.79
N LEU A 125 2.89 -17.15 -8.37
CA LEU A 125 1.86 -18.12 -8.79
C LEU A 125 1.26 -18.92 -7.62
N PHE A 126 2.01 -19.06 -6.53
CA PHE A 126 1.57 -19.78 -5.33
C PHE A 126 1.02 -18.87 -4.22
N GLY A 127 1.19 -17.56 -4.31
CA GLY A 127 0.68 -16.54 -3.37
C GLY A 127 -0.54 -15.86 -3.90
#